data_17608f2764b528b2812b739288303342
#
_entry.id   17608f2764b528b2812b739288303342
#
_cell.length_a   1.000
_cell.length_b   1.000
_cell.length_c   1.000
_cell.angle_alpha   90.00
_cell.angle_beta   90.00
_cell.angle_gamma   90.00
#
_symmetry.space_group_name_H-M   'P 1'
#
loop_
_entity.id
_entity.type
_entity.pdbx_description
1 polymer ?
#
loop_
_entity_poly.entity_id
_entity_poly.type
_entity_poly.pdbx_seq_one_letter_code
_entity_poly.pdbx_strand_id
1 'polypeptide(L)'
;MMTPKTQTAIAVLKCIYARDYGTCIKQCTLTEGQMRVLLTQLTNAGLIILKEKEHPLEIQSYIPAKRAMEISLLDILEATGGHLNCNSPITERFYAQYGRAAQKLGIVNQITRIYLKEITLTDL
;
A
#
# COMPACT_ATOMS: atom_id res chain seq x y z
N MET A 1 3.50 -11.20 5.59
CA MET A 1 3.28 -9.75 5.58
C MET A 1 3.20 -9.19 4.17
N MET A 2 4.10 -9.56 3.31
CA MET A 2 4.11 -9.07 1.92
C MET A 2 3.39 -10.04 1.01
N THR A 3 2.13 -9.74 0.68
CA THR A 3 1.38 -10.51 -0.32
C THR A 3 1.92 -10.21 -1.72
N PRO A 4 1.72 -11.11 -2.71
CA PRO A 4 2.09 -10.83 -4.10
C PRO A 4 1.47 -9.52 -4.62
N LYS A 5 0.25 -9.20 -4.20
CA LYS A 5 -0.42 -7.95 -4.57
C LYS A 5 0.32 -6.73 -4.02
N THR A 6 0.76 -6.79 -2.76
CA THR A 6 1.53 -5.72 -2.14
C THR A 6 2.89 -5.54 -2.82
N GLN A 7 3.57 -6.65 -3.13
CA GLN A 7 4.84 -6.61 -3.86
C GLN A 7 4.67 -5.97 -5.24
N THR A 8 3.61 -6.31 -5.96
CA THR A 8 3.30 -5.70 -7.25
C THR A 8 3.00 -4.21 -7.10
N ALA A 9 2.27 -3.82 -6.06
CA ALA A 9 1.99 -2.42 -5.77
C ALA A 9 3.28 -1.62 -5.55
N ILE A 10 4.22 -2.17 -4.79
CA ILE A 10 5.54 -1.55 -4.58
C ILE A 10 6.26 -1.38 -5.91
N ALA A 11 6.29 -2.41 -6.74
CA ALA A 11 6.94 -2.36 -8.04
C ALA A 11 6.33 -1.30 -8.95
N VAL A 12 5.00 -1.22 -9.00
CA VAL A 12 4.27 -0.21 -9.78
C VAL A 12 4.59 1.20 -9.27
N LEU A 13 4.57 1.41 -7.96
CA LEU A 13 4.89 2.71 -7.37
C LEU A 13 6.34 3.13 -7.69
N LYS A 14 7.29 2.21 -7.57
CA LYS A 14 8.69 2.49 -7.90
C LYS A 14 8.84 2.90 -9.37
N CYS A 15 8.13 2.24 -10.28
CA CYS A 15 8.14 2.59 -11.70
C CYS A 15 7.56 3.99 -11.95
N ILE A 16 6.44 4.31 -11.32
CA ILE A 16 5.80 5.63 -11.46
C ILE A 16 6.70 6.72 -10.89
N TYR A 17 7.30 6.49 -9.73
CA TYR A 17 8.14 7.47 -9.06
C TYR A 17 9.49 7.66 -9.75
N ALA A 18 10.03 6.59 -10.35
CA ALA A 18 11.26 6.66 -11.14
C ALA A 18 11.02 7.04 -12.61
N ARG A 19 9.75 7.08 -13.04
CA ARG A 19 9.34 7.28 -14.43
C ARG A 19 9.94 6.25 -15.41
N ASP A 20 10.17 5.03 -14.89
CA ASP A 20 10.69 3.91 -15.67
C ASP A 20 9.56 2.89 -15.92
N TYR A 21 8.69 3.22 -16.85
CA TYR A 21 7.49 2.43 -17.14
C TYR A 21 7.79 1.13 -17.90
N GLY A 22 8.85 1.12 -18.68
CA GLY A 22 9.22 -0.04 -19.49
C GLY A 22 9.59 -1.26 -18.66
N THR A 23 10.36 -1.08 -17.60
CA THR A 23 10.75 -2.15 -16.68
C THR A 23 9.53 -2.72 -15.96
N CYS A 24 8.62 -1.86 -15.54
CA CYS A 24 7.40 -2.27 -14.85
C CYS A 24 6.50 -3.13 -15.74
N ILE A 25 6.32 -2.74 -16.98
CA ILE A 25 5.48 -3.49 -17.94
C ILE A 25 6.04 -4.91 -18.13
N LYS A 26 7.36 -5.06 -18.20
CA LYS A 26 8.00 -6.37 -18.37
C LYS A 26 7.88 -7.28 -17.15
N GLN A 27 7.82 -6.71 -15.95
CA GLN A 27 7.78 -7.45 -14.70
C GLN A 27 6.36 -7.70 -14.19
N CYS A 28 5.39 -7.01 -14.77
CA CYS A 28 4.02 -7.06 -14.29
C CYS A 28 3.28 -8.25 -14.90
N THR A 29 2.79 -9.15 -14.05
CA THR A 29 2.02 -10.34 -14.45
C THR A 29 0.52 -10.15 -14.25
N LEU A 30 0.07 -8.94 -13.92
CA LEU A 30 -1.34 -8.66 -13.66
C LEU A 30 -2.14 -8.58 -14.94
N THR A 31 -3.39 -9.05 -14.87
CA THR A 31 -4.38 -8.83 -15.92
C THR A 31 -4.82 -7.36 -15.93
N GLU A 32 -5.46 -6.91 -17.02
CA GLU A 32 -6.02 -5.55 -17.10
C GLU A 32 -6.96 -5.25 -15.93
N GLY A 33 -7.83 -6.19 -15.58
CA GLY A 33 -8.75 -6.02 -14.47
C GLY A 33 -8.05 -5.86 -13.13
N GLN A 34 -7.01 -6.67 -12.89
CA GLN A 34 -6.21 -6.58 -11.68
C GLN A 34 -5.43 -5.28 -11.62
N MET A 35 -4.87 -4.84 -12.74
CA MET A 35 -4.15 -3.57 -12.83
C MET A 35 -5.08 -2.39 -12.57
N ARG A 36 -6.29 -2.42 -13.12
CA ARG A 36 -7.31 -1.38 -12.88
C ARG A 36 -7.64 -1.26 -11.40
N VAL A 37 -7.87 -2.39 -10.72
CA VAL A 37 -8.16 -2.40 -9.28
C VAL A 37 -6.99 -1.83 -8.50
N LEU A 38 -5.76 -2.25 -8.80
CA LEU A 38 -4.56 -1.79 -8.12
C LEU A 38 -4.36 -0.28 -8.29
N LEU A 39 -4.42 0.23 -9.52
CA LEU A 39 -4.24 1.65 -9.80
C LEU A 39 -5.34 2.48 -9.14
N THR A 40 -6.57 2.00 -9.11
CA THR A 40 -7.68 2.65 -8.42
C THR A 40 -7.43 2.71 -6.92
N GLN A 41 -6.97 1.62 -6.31
CA GLN A 41 -6.66 1.58 -4.88
C GLN A 41 -5.53 2.57 -4.52
N LEU A 42 -4.49 2.63 -5.33
CA LEU A 42 -3.37 3.54 -5.10
C LEU A 42 -3.80 5.01 -5.26
N THR A 43 -4.66 5.28 -6.24
CA THR A 43 -5.21 6.63 -6.46
C THR A 43 -6.11 7.06 -5.30
N ASN A 44 -6.99 6.19 -4.84
CA ASN A 44 -7.89 6.46 -3.72
C ASN A 44 -7.12 6.68 -2.41
N ALA A 45 -5.98 6.02 -2.25
CA ALA A 45 -5.11 6.21 -1.09
C ALA A 45 -4.29 7.50 -1.17
N GLY A 46 -4.33 8.22 -2.28
CA GLY A 46 -3.59 9.46 -2.45
C GLY A 46 -2.11 9.28 -2.73
N LEU A 47 -1.70 8.10 -3.22
CA LEU A 47 -0.30 7.81 -3.51
C LEU A 47 0.10 8.18 -4.93
N ILE A 48 -0.84 8.14 -5.87
CA ILE A 48 -0.64 8.52 -7.27
C ILE A 48 -1.83 9.36 -7.75
N ILE A 49 -1.60 10.11 -8.85
CA ILE A 49 -2.63 10.94 -9.48
C ILE A 49 -2.70 10.59 -10.96
N LEU A 50 -3.90 10.38 -11.48
CA LEU A 50 -4.12 10.22 -12.91
C LEU A 50 -4.02 11.58 -13.61
N LYS A 51 -3.22 11.66 -14.66
CA LYS A 51 -3.15 12.87 -15.48
C LYS A 51 -4.47 13.09 -16.22
N GLU A 52 -4.86 14.35 -16.40
CA GLU A 52 -6.05 14.69 -17.16
C GLU A 52 -5.98 14.13 -18.59
N LYS A 53 -7.11 13.59 -19.05
CA LYS A 53 -7.29 13.07 -20.41
C LYS A 53 -6.41 11.85 -20.75
N GLU A 54 -5.74 11.26 -19.74
CA GLU A 54 -4.94 10.07 -19.95
C GLU A 54 -5.73 8.80 -19.67
N HIS A 55 -5.26 7.68 -20.21
CA HIS A 55 -5.95 6.40 -20.09
C HIS A 55 -5.75 5.78 -18.71
N PRO A 56 -6.83 5.45 -17.96
CA PRO A 56 -6.70 4.96 -16.57
C PRO A 56 -6.05 3.59 -16.41
N LEU A 57 -5.87 2.84 -17.50
CA LEU A 57 -5.27 1.50 -17.46
C LEU A 57 -3.76 1.52 -17.71
N GLU A 58 -3.21 2.66 -18.13
CA GLU A 58 -1.79 2.78 -18.44
C GLU A 58 -1.02 3.38 -17.27
N ILE A 59 0.04 2.69 -16.84
CA ILE A 59 0.88 3.14 -15.73
C ILE A 59 1.49 4.52 -16.01
N GLN A 60 1.89 4.77 -17.25
CA GLN A 60 2.48 6.05 -17.67
C GLN A 60 1.50 7.22 -17.62
N SER A 61 0.21 6.95 -17.43
CA SER A 61 -0.82 7.99 -17.25
C SER A 61 -0.84 8.56 -15.84
N TYR A 62 -0.08 8.01 -14.92
CA TYR A 62 -0.07 8.39 -13.51
C TYR A 62 1.22 9.13 -13.14
N ILE A 63 1.08 10.05 -12.20
CA ILE A 63 2.21 10.80 -11.64
C ILE A 63 2.23 10.65 -10.12
N PRO A 64 3.41 10.84 -9.49
CA PRO A 64 3.50 10.82 -8.03
C PRO A 64 2.63 11.91 -7.39
N ALA A 65 1.88 11.54 -6.35
CA ALA A 65 1.08 12.48 -5.57
C ALA A 65 1.86 13.08 -4.39
N LYS A 66 2.88 12.38 -3.92
CA LYS A 66 3.72 12.75 -2.78
C LYS A 66 5.18 12.48 -3.12
N ARG A 67 6.08 12.88 -2.22
CA ARG A 67 7.49 12.45 -2.34
C ARG A 67 7.61 10.98 -1.93
N ALA A 68 8.58 10.27 -2.51
CA ALA A 68 8.82 8.86 -2.18
C ALA A 68 9.06 8.65 -0.68
N MET A 69 9.74 9.59 -0.03
CA MET A 69 10.01 9.53 1.42
C MET A 69 8.77 9.74 2.28
N GLU A 70 7.68 10.25 1.72
CA GLU A 70 6.42 10.47 2.42
C GLU A 70 5.47 9.28 2.31
N ILE A 71 5.80 8.30 1.47
CA ILE A 71 5.01 7.08 1.32
C ILE A 71 5.64 5.97 2.16
N SER A 72 4.91 5.50 3.16
CA SER A 72 5.36 4.41 4.02
C SER A 72 4.84 3.06 3.52
N LEU A 73 5.48 1.98 3.97
CA LEU A 73 5.00 0.63 3.71
C LEU A 73 3.60 0.44 4.29
N LEU A 74 3.29 1.09 5.42
CA LEU A 74 1.94 1.06 6.00
C LEU A 74 0.91 1.63 5.04
N ASP A 75 1.21 2.77 4.40
CA ASP A 75 0.31 3.38 3.42
C ASP A 75 0.01 2.42 2.27
N ILE A 76 1.03 1.72 1.78
CA ILE A 76 0.88 0.76 0.68
C ILE A 76 0.05 -0.44 1.12
N LEU A 77 0.30 -0.98 2.31
CA LEU A 77 -0.47 -2.11 2.85
C LEU A 77 -1.94 -1.74 3.06
N GLU A 78 -2.20 -0.56 3.59
CA GLU A 78 -3.57 -0.08 3.76
C GLU A 78 -4.27 0.13 2.41
N ALA A 79 -3.57 0.66 1.44
CA ALA A 79 -4.13 0.91 0.11
C ALA A 79 -4.50 -0.39 -0.60
N THR A 80 -3.70 -1.44 -0.46
CA THR A 80 -3.90 -2.71 -1.15
C THR A 80 -4.73 -3.71 -0.36
N GLY A 81 -5.10 -3.39 0.87
CA GLY A 81 -5.82 -4.31 1.74
C GLY A 81 -4.96 -5.47 2.26
N GLY A 82 -3.64 -5.43 2.02
CA GLY A 82 -2.72 -6.47 2.49
C GLY A 82 -2.23 -6.28 3.92
N HIS A 83 -2.98 -5.55 4.72
CA HIS A 83 -2.62 -5.24 6.10
C HIS A 83 -2.77 -6.44 7.03
N LEU A 84 -2.11 -6.37 8.18
CA LEU A 84 -2.13 -7.39 9.23
C LEU A 84 -3.22 -7.11 10.28
N ASN A 85 -4.33 -6.51 9.92
CA ASN A 85 -5.39 -6.10 10.87
C ASN A 85 -4.89 -5.19 12.00
N CYS A 86 -3.71 -4.61 11.88
CA CYS A 86 -3.17 -3.70 12.89
C CYS A 86 -3.90 -2.34 12.91
N ASN A 87 -4.77 -2.09 11.93
CA ASN A 87 -5.61 -0.91 11.87
C ASN A 87 -6.96 -1.09 12.54
N SER A 88 -7.35 -2.34 12.80
CA SER A 88 -8.64 -2.63 13.43
C SER A 88 -8.55 -2.34 14.93
N PRO A 89 -9.45 -1.50 15.48
CA PRO A 89 -9.45 -1.25 16.91
C PRO A 89 -9.80 -2.54 17.65
N ILE A 90 -9.16 -2.74 18.80
CA ILE A 90 -9.51 -3.85 19.68
C ILE A 90 -10.81 -3.47 20.38
N THR A 91 -11.86 -4.26 20.15
CA THR A 91 -13.19 -3.98 20.67
C THR A 91 -13.28 -4.25 22.17
N GLU A 92 -14.25 -3.61 22.85
CA GLU A 92 -14.55 -3.88 24.27
C GLU A 92 -14.87 -5.35 24.50
N ARG A 93 -15.56 -5.98 23.54
CA ARG A 93 -15.89 -7.40 23.61
C ARG A 93 -14.64 -8.27 23.64
N PHE A 94 -13.62 -7.91 22.86
CA PHE A 94 -12.36 -8.63 22.83
C PHE A 94 -11.61 -8.46 24.15
N TYR A 95 -11.58 -7.24 24.71
CA TYR A 95 -10.99 -6.99 26.02
C TYR A 95 -11.70 -7.75 27.13
N ALA A 96 -13.03 -7.77 27.10
CA ALA A 96 -13.82 -8.50 28.08
C ALA A 96 -13.54 -10.01 28.04
N GLN A 97 -13.28 -10.54 26.84
CA GLN A 97 -13.10 -11.97 26.62
C GLN A 97 -11.66 -12.43 26.86
N TYR A 98 -10.67 -11.62 26.47
CA TYR A 98 -9.26 -12.03 26.45
C TYR A 98 -8.33 -11.22 27.39
N GLY A 99 -8.81 -10.15 28.00
CA GLY A 99 -8.08 -9.40 29.03
C GLY A 99 -6.66 -9.00 28.61
N ARG A 100 -5.66 -9.59 29.27
CA ARG A 100 -4.24 -9.28 29.01
C ARG A 100 -3.79 -9.55 27.57
N ALA A 101 -4.34 -10.58 26.96
CA ALA A 101 -4.00 -10.90 25.57
C ALA A 101 -4.45 -9.77 24.63
N ALA A 102 -5.65 -9.22 24.84
CA ALA A 102 -6.15 -8.10 24.08
C ALA A 102 -5.24 -6.86 24.24
N GLN A 103 -4.82 -6.57 25.46
CA GLN A 103 -3.94 -5.46 25.75
C GLN A 103 -2.59 -5.62 25.03
N LYS A 104 -1.99 -6.81 25.11
CA LYS A 104 -0.72 -7.11 24.44
C LYS A 104 -0.85 -7.03 22.93
N LEU A 105 -1.94 -7.54 22.35
CA LEU A 105 -2.20 -7.45 20.91
C LEU A 105 -2.37 -6.01 20.46
N GLY A 106 -3.01 -5.16 21.26
CA GLY A 106 -3.11 -3.74 20.97
C GLY A 106 -1.74 -3.06 20.91
N ILE A 107 -0.85 -3.41 21.84
CA ILE A 107 0.52 -2.89 21.85
C ILE A 107 1.29 -3.39 20.62
N VAL A 108 1.20 -4.68 20.29
CA VAL A 108 1.85 -5.27 19.12
C VAL A 108 1.38 -4.57 17.83
N ASN A 109 0.06 -4.37 17.68
CA ASN A 109 -0.50 -3.67 16.54
C ASN A 109 0.06 -2.25 16.43
N GLN A 110 0.14 -1.52 17.53
CA GLN A 110 0.67 -0.17 17.56
C GLN A 110 2.14 -0.13 17.18
N ILE A 111 2.94 -1.02 17.74
CA ILE A 111 4.38 -1.12 17.42
C ILE A 111 4.57 -1.47 15.95
N THR A 112 3.78 -2.41 15.41
CA THR A 112 3.82 -2.80 14.02
C THR A 112 3.54 -1.61 13.11
N ARG A 113 2.52 -0.81 13.41
CA ARG A 113 2.19 0.40 12.66
C ARG A 113 3.34 1.41 12.68
N ILE A 114 3.97 1.61 13.82
CA ILE A 114 5.09 2.54 13.96
C ILE A 114 6.26 2.11 13.07
N TYR A 115 6.65 0.85 13.12
CA TYR A 115 7.74 0.33 12.29
C TYR A 115 7.39 0.39 10.79
N LEU A 116 6.17 0.05 10.41
CA LEU A 116 5.74 0.11 9.01
C LEU A 116 5.75 1.54 8.47
N LYS A 117 5.47 2.53 9.32
CA LYS A 117 5.55 3.94 8.94
C LYS A 117 6.98 4.42 8.73
N GLU A 118 7.95 3.80 9.38
CA GLU A 118 9.36 4.17 9.24
C GLU A 118 9.98 3.65 7.95
N ILE A 119 9.41 2.60 7.36
CA ILE A 119 9.86 2.07 6.07
C ILE A 119 9.19 2.89 4.98
N THR A 120 9.97 3.61 4.19
CA THR A 120 9.45 4.46 3.11
C THR A 120 9.71 3.83 1.75
N LEU A 121 9.08 4.40 0.71
CA LEU A 121 9.28 3.94 -0.66
C LEU A 121 10.76 4.04 -1.09
N THR A 122 11.50 4.99 -0.53
CA THR A 122 12.94 5.14 -0.79
C THR A 122 13.76 3.99 -0.22
N ASP A 123 13.27 3.29 0.80
CA ASP A 123 13.92 2.13 1.39
C ASP A 123 13.62 0.83 0.64
N LEU A 124 12.59 0.85 -0.17
CA LEU A 124 12.12 -0.28 -0.94
C LEU A 124 12.71 -0.23 -2.36
#